data_f5e249ff47e51ab545a4fc61d461bdae
#
_entry.id   f5e249ff47e51ab545a4fc61d461bdae
#
_cell.length_a   1.000
_cell.length_b   1.000
_cell.length_c   1.000
_cell.angle_alpha   90.00
_cell.angle_beta   90.00
_cell.angle_gamma   90.00
#
_symmetry.space_group_name_H-M   'P 1'
#
loop_
_entity.id
_entity.type
_entity.pdbx_description
1 polymer ?
#
loop_
_entity_poly.entity_id
_entity_poly.type
_entity_poly.pdbx_seq_one_letter_code
_entity_poly.pdbx_strand_id
1 'polypeptide(L)'
;MVRQEEFGRLAFRLVDEVHITPVNYAVDRDTLLFRTDAGNKLLSVAMGSEVAFEVDRFDDERARSVVVRGSARILGEDEEHRAENVPLRPWVGTPKYHVVEILPRVITGRAFVLHRPWLHLTLDGMGQE
;
A
#
# COMPACT_ATOMS: atom_id res chain seq x y z
N MET A 1 1.41 13.23 2.77
CA MET A 1 0.29 12.27 2.73
C MET A 1 0.70 10.84 3.02
N VAL A 2 1.74 10.34 2.37
CA VAL A 2 2.17 8.94 2.57
C VAL A 2 2.52 8.66 4.03
N ARG A 3 3.17 9.59 4.70
CA ARG A 3 3.57 9.41 6.11
C ARG A 3 2.38 9.43 7.08
N GLN A 4 1.25 9.94 6.66
CA GLN A 4 0.07 10.10 7.51
C GLN A 4 -0.91 8.96 7.39
N GLU A 5 -0.84 8.20 6.31
CA GLU A 5 -1.72 7.08 6.09
C GLU A 5 -1.10 5.80 6.61
N GLU A 6 -1.93 4.80 6.85
CA GLU A 6 -1.47 3.50 7.38
C GLU A 6 -1.80 2.37 6.42
N PHE A 7 -2.50 2.66 5.34
CA PHE A 7 -3.08 1.63 4.50
C PHE A 7 -2.92 2.01 3.04
N GLY A 8 -2.51 1.05 2.24
CA GLY A 8 -2.37 1.24 0.82
C GLY A 8 -2.54 -0.07 0.09
N ARG A 9 -2.22 -0.05 -1.19
CA ARG A 9 -2.36 -1.22 -2.05
C ARG A 9 -1.04 -1.49 -2.74
N LEU A 10 -0.60 -2.74 -2.67
CA LEU A 10 0.61 -3.19 -3.33
C LEU A 10 0.22 -3.95 -4.58
N ALA A 11 0.77 -3.52 -5.71
CA ALA A 11 0.59 -4.19 -6.99
C ALA A 11 1.92 -4.80 -7.42
N PHE A 12 1.86 -6.03 -7.89
CA PHE A 12 3.06 -6.74 -8.34
C PHE A 12 2.67 -7.73 -9.44
N ARG A 13 3.66 -8.10 -10.22
CA ARG A 13 3.46 -9.05 -11.30
C ARG A 13 4.04 -10.40 -10.89
N LEU A 14 3.29 -11.45 -11.14
CA LEU A 14 3.72 -12.81 -10.92
C LEU A 14 3.51 -13.58 -12.23
N VAL A 15 4.59 -13.84 -12.94
CA VAL A 15 4.57 -14.43 -14.28
C VAL A 15 3.73 -13.56 -15.22
N ASP A 16 2.54 -14.02 -15.62
CA ASP A 16 1.68 -13.27 -16.52
C ASP A 16 0.51 -12.60 -15.81
N GLU A 17 0.45 -12.70 -14.50
CA GLU A 17 -0.66 -12.14 -13.73
C GLU A 17 -0.22 -10.92 -12.96
N VAL A 18 -1.09 -9.94 -12.91
CA VAL A 18 -0.91 -8.77 -12.06
C VAL A 18 -1.79 -8.94 -10.83
N HIS A 19 -1.18 -8.80 -9.67
CA HIS A 19 -1.88 -8.92 -8.40
C HIS A 19 -1.91 -7.59 -7.69
N ILE A 20 -2.95 -7.38 -6.92
CA ILE A 20 -3.05 -6.22 -6.05
C ILE A 20 -3.56 -6.70 -4.70
N THR A 21 -2.95 -6.22 -3.63
CA THR A 21 -3.34 -6.61 -2.29
C THR A 21 -3.27 -5.40 -1.35
N PRO A 22 -4.23 -5.28 -0.44
CA PRO A 22 -4.17 -4.22 0.57
C PRO A 22 -3.11 -4.58 1.61
N VAL A 23 -2.37 -3.57 2.06
CA VAL A 23 -1.38 -3.74 3.11
C VAL A 23 -1.41 -2.52 4.02
N ASN A 24 -1.17 -2.72 5.30
CA ASN A 24 -0.88 -1.62 6.19
C ASN A 24 0.64 -1.44 6.25
N TYR A 25 1.07 -0.21 6.33
CA TYR A 25 2.48 0.12 6.18
C TYR A 25 2.89 1.25 7.10
N ALA A 26 4.19 1.46 7.18
CA ALA A 26 4.76 2.63 7.82
C ALA A 26 5.95 3.11 7.01
N VAL A 27 6.28 4.39 7.16
CA VAL A 27 7.44 4.97 6.50
C VAL A 27 8.62 4.89 7.46
N ASP A 28 9.74 4.36 6.99
CA ASP A 28 11.00 4.35 7.70
C ASP A 28 12.03 5.09 6.87
N ARG A 29 12.38 6.32 7.30
CA ARG A 29 13.24 7.21 6.53
C ARG A 29 12.66 7.46 5.13
N ASP A 30 13.31 6.94 4.10
CA ASP A 30 12.87 7.14 2.72
C ASP A 30 12.29 5.86 2.11
N THR A 31 11.97 4.88 2.92
CA THR A 31 11.43 3.61 2.46
C THR A 31 10.11 3.30 3.14
N LEU A 32 9.40 2.32 2.60
CA LEU A 32 8.14 1.85 3.16
C LEU A 32 8.34 0.45 3.71
N LEU A 33 7.81 0.20 4.90
CA LEU A 33 7.85 -1.12 5.51
C LEU A 33 6.45 -1.65 5.70
N PHE A 34 6.26 -2.94 5.48
CA PHE A 34 5.03 -3.62 5.84
C PHE A 34 5.33 -5.05 6.26
N ARG A 35 4.39 -5.63 7.00
CA ARG A 35 4.51 -7.01 7.43
C ARG A 35 3.66 -7.89 6.55
N THR A 36 4.19 -9.08 6.25
CA THR A 36 3.45 -10.07 5.49
C THR A 36 3.58 -11.42 6.18
N ASP A 37 2.58 -12.26 5.97
CA ASP A 37 2.61 -13.62 6.47
C ASP A 37 3.84 -14.35 5.91
N ALA A 38 4.57 -15.01 6.78
CA ALA A 38 5.79 -15.75 6.39
C ALA A 38 5.49 -16.85 5.38
N GLY A 39 4.26 -17.32 5.32
CA GLY A 39 3.85 -18.34 4.33
C GLY A 39 3.38 -17.78 3.01
N ASN A 40 3.44 -16.46 2.80
CA ASN A 40 2.95 -15.86 1.57
C ASN A 40 3.96 -16.06 0.43
N LYS A 41 3.71 -17.10 -0.35
CA LYS A 41 4.59 -17.47 -1.46
C LYS A 41 4.51 -16.49 -2.63
N LEU A 42 3.37 -15.83 -2.81
CA LEU A 42 3.21 -14.87 -3.89
C LEU A 42 4.17 -13.70 -3.72
N LEU A 43 4.25 -13.16 -2.51
CA LEU A 43 5.17 -12.08 -2.24
C LEU A 43 6.62 -12.52 -2.36
N SER A 44 6.92 -13.74 -1.93
CA SER A 44 8.29 -14.26 -2.04
C SER A 44 8.77 -14.29 -3.48
N VAL A 45 7.89 -14.65 -4.39
CA VAL A 45 8.25 -14.72 -5.82
C VAL A 45 8.38 -13.33 -6.42
N ALA A 46 7.61 -12.37 -5.91
CA ALA A 46 7.66 -10.99 -6.41
C ALA A 46 8.88 -10.20 -5.92
N MET A 47 9.63 -10.74 -4.95
CA MET A 47 10.80 -10.05 -4.42
C MET A 47 11.86 -9.89 -5.50
N GLY A 48 12.49 -8.71 -5.50
CA GLY A 48 13.48 -8.39 -6.52
C GLY A 48 12.88 -7.84 -7.81
N SER A 49 11.58 -7.94 -7.98
CA SER A 49 10.89 -7.38 -9.15
C SER A 49 10.37 -5.98 -8.86
N GLU A 50 10.00 -5.26 -9.89
CA GLU A 50 9.39 -3.96 -9.72
C GLU A 50 7.98 -4.13 -9.17
N VAL A 51 7.66 -3.29 -8.19
CA VAL A 51 6.33 -3.23 -7.58
C VAL A 51 5.82 -1.80 -7.64
N ALA A 52 4.52 -1.65 -7.46
CA ALA A 52 3.89 -0.34 -7.30
C ALA A 52 3.07 -0.35 -6.02
N PHE A 53 3.18 0.72 -5.28
CA PHE A 53 2.42 0.89 -4.04
C PHE A 53 1.63 2.18 -4.14
N GLU A 54 0.34 2.11 -3.87
CA GLU A 54 -0.55 3.25 -4.02
C GLU A 54 -1.23 3.56 -2.69
N VAL A 55 -1.27 4.85 -2.38
CA VAL A 55 -2.00 5.37 -1.23
C VAL A 55 -2.90 6.47 -1.74
N ASP A 56 -4.14 6.50 -1.29
CA ASP A 56 -5.03 7.57 -1.66
C ASP A 56 -5.80 8.08 -0.44
N ARG A 57 -6.31 9.29 -0.61
CA ARG A 57 -7.18 9.93 0.35
C ARG A 57 -8.19 10.76 -0.43
N PHE A 58 -9.43 10.68 -0.05
CA PHE A 58 -10.45 11.50 -0.67
C PHE A 58 -11.52 11.86 0.34
N ASP A 59 -12.16 12.99 0.07
CA ASP A 59 -13.33 13.42 0.78
C ASP A 59 -14.42 13.77 -0.25
N ASP A 60 -15.41 14.56 0.13
CA ASP A 60 -16.51 14.90 -0.79
C ASP A 60 -16.08 15.79 -1.95
N GLU A 61 -14.99 16.51 -1.79
CA GLU A 61 -14.59 17.54 -2.73
C GLU A 61 -13.28 17.24 -3.45
N ARG A 62 -12.34 16.56 -2.79
CA ARG A 62 -10.98 16.41 -3.30
C ARG A 62 -10.48 14.98 -3.15
N ALA A 63 -9.61 14.62 -4.05
CA ALA A 63 -8.90 13.36 -3.97
C ALA A 63 -7.42 13.59 -4.20
N ARG A 64 -6.62 12.78 -3.51
CA ARG A 64 -5.18 12.72 -3.71
C ARG A 64 -4.76 11.28 -3.80
N SER A 65 -3.82 11.00 -4.68
CA SER A 65 -3.22 9.68 -4.73
C SER A 65 -1.73 9.81 -4.96
N VAL A 66 -1.00 8.88 -4.36
CA VAL A 66 0.45 8.78 -4.53
C VAL A 66 0.75 7.37 -4.96
N VAL A 67 1.55 7.22 -6.00
CA VAL A 67 2.02 5.93 -6.47
C VAL A 67 3.54 5.90 -6.31
N VAL A 68 4.02 4.89 -5.61
CA VAL A 68 5.43 4.64 -5.39
C VAL A 68 5.82 3.43 -6.21
N ARG A 69 6.74 3.60 -7.14
CA ARG A 69 7.30 2.49 -7.91
C ARG A 69 8.71 2.23 -7.46
N GLY A 70 9.04 0.97 -7.33
CA GLY A 70 10.36 0.58 -6.89
C GLY A 70 10.49 -0.91 -6.78
N SER A 71 11.42 -1.36 -5.97
CA SER A 71 11.63 -2.78 -5.72
C SER A 71 11.27 -3.12 -4.29
N ALA A 72 10.96 -4.37 -4.05
CA ALA A 72 10.64 -4.86 -2.72
C ALA A 72 11.64 -5.94 -2.34
N ARG A 73 12.02 -5.96 -1.06
CA ARG A 73 12.89 -7.00 -0.53
C ARG A 73 12.42 -7.39 0.87
N ILE A 74 12.72 -8.62 1.24
CA ILE A 74 12.44 -9.08 2.60
C ILE A 74 13.66 -8.71 3.45
N LEU A 75 13.42 -8.07 4.59
CA LEU A 75 14.50 -7.71 5.51
C LEU A 75 15.05 -8.96 6.17
N GLY A 76 16.36 -9.00 6.34
CA GLY A 76 17.01 -10.05 7.10
C GLY A 76 16.76 -9.87 8.59
N GLU A 77 17.07 -10.92 9.36
CA GLU A 77 16.84 -10.89 10.81
C GLU A 77 17.55 -9.74 11.51
N ASP A 78 18.71 -9.35 11.00
CA ASP A 78 19.47 -8.24 11.56
C ASP A 78 18.85 -6.85 11.29
N GLU A 79 17.90 -6.77 10.36
CA GLU A 79 17.25 -5.53 10.01
C GLU A 79 15.79 -5.46 10.44
N GLU A 80 15.21 -6.56 10.91
CA GLU A 80 13.78 -6.60 11.26
C GLU A 80 13.39 -5.64 12.37
N HIS A 81 14.35 -5.27 13.21
CA HIS A 81 14.10 -4.32 14.29
C HIS A 81 13.62 -2.96 13.78
N ARG A 82 13.87 -2.65 12.51
CA ARG A 82 13.41 -1.40 11.92
C ARG A 82 11.89 -1.27 11.96
N ALA A 83 11.17 -2.38 11.87
CA ALA A 83 9.72 -2.38 11.94
C ALA A 83 9.21 -2.04 13.35
N GLU A 84 10.03 -2.24 14.37
CA GLU A 84 9.67 -1.92 15.75
C GLU A 84 9.81 -0.43 16.06
N ASN A 85 10.60 0.28 15.24
CA ASN A 85 10.88 1.69 15.44
C ASN A 85 9.92 2.61 14.68
N VAL A 86 8.94 2.04 13.98
CA VAL A 86 7.96 2.81 13.21
C VAL A 86 6.56 2.36 13.61
N PRO A 87 5.55 3.21 13.39
CA PRO A 87 4.18 2.86 13.81
C PRO A 87 3.53 1.85 12.87
N LEU A 88 4.15 0.71 12.72
CA LEU A 88 3.65 -0.37 11.88
C LEU A 88 2.87 -1.36 12.74
N ARG A 89 1.55 -1.23 12.69
CA ARG A 89 0.66 -2.06 13.48
C ARG A 89 0.15 -3.21 12.63
N PRO A 90 0.25 -4.45 13.12
CA PRO A 90 -0.34 -5.57 12.39
C PRO A 90 -1.86 -5.50 12.45
N TRP A 91 -2.50 -5.55 11.29
CA TRP A 91 -3.96 -5.59 11.23
C TRP A 91 -4.49 -7.00 11.43
N VAL A 92 -3.64 -7.98 11.21
CA VAL A 92 -3.98 -9.38 11.39
C VAL A 92 -2.94 -9.98 12.32
N GLY A 93 -3.40 -10.66 13.36
CA GLY A 93 -2.51 -11.31 14.30
C GLY A 93 -1.95 -12.58 13.71
N THR A 94 -0.74 -12.53 13.19
CA THR A 94 0.00 -13.70 12.74
C THR A 94 1.21 -13.90 13.64
N PRO A 95 1.45 -15.12 14.12
CA PRO A 95 2.59 -15.37 15.01
C PRO A 95 3.95 -15.26 14.30
N LYS A 96 3.95 -15.43 12.97
CA LYS A 96 5.17 -15.32 12.17
C LYS A 96 4.92 -14.45 10.96
N TYR A 97 5.83 -13.54 10.70
CA TYR A 97 5.74 -12.65 9.55
C TYR A 97 7.13 -12.25 9.11
N HIS A 98 7.21 -11.84 7.86
CA HIS A 98 8.38 -11.15 7.32
C HIS A 98 8.11 -9.66 7.27
N VAL A 99 9.19 -8.89 7.37
CA VAL A 99 9.12 -7.46 7.14
C VAL A 99 9.62 -7.22 5.72
N VAL A 100 8.83 -6.54 4.93
CA VAL A 100 9.16 -6.21 3.55
C VAL A 100 9.44 -4.72 3.45
N GLU A 101 10.50 -4.38 2.75
CA GLU A 101 10.86 -3.00 2.49
C GLU A 101 10.63 -2.70 1.02
N ILE A 102 9.95 -1.59 0.75
CA ILE A 102 9.83 -1.06 -0.60
C ILE A 102 10.83 0.08 -0.74
N LEU A 103 11.72 -0.06 -1.71
CA LEU A 103 12.74 0.92 -2.03
C LEU A 103 12.23 1.77 -3.18
N PRO A 104 11.78 3.00 -2.92
CA PRO A 104 11.22 3.84 -3.97
C PRO A 104 12.24 4.21 -5.03
N ARG A 105 11.82 4.16 -6.28
CA ARG A 105 12.59 4.64 -7.41
C ARG A 105 11.92 5.86 -8.03
N VAL A 106 10.60 5.82 -8.14
CA VAL A 106 9.82 6.92 -8.71
C VAL A 106 8.59 7.10 -7.84
N ILE A 107 8.32 8.33 -7.46
CA ILE A 107 7.11 8.68 -6.70
C ILE A 107 6.34 9.70 -7.52
N THR A 108 5.08 9.40 -7.80
CA THR A 108 4.21 10.32 -8.52
C THR A 108 2.96 10.59 -7.70
N GLY A 109 2.46 11.80 -7.79
CA GLY A 109 1.27 12.18 -7.06
C GLY A 109 0.26 12.87 -7.97
N ARG A 110 -0.99 12.76 -7.60
CA ARG A 110 -2.10 13.45 -8.27
C ARG A 110 -3.03 14.03 -7.22
N ALA A 111 -3.57 15.20 -7.55
CA ALA A 111 -4.59 15.84 -6.73
C ALA A 111 -5.63 16.44 -7.68
N PHE A 112 -6.89 16.25 -7.37
CA PHE A 112 -7.95 16.75 -8.23
C PHE A 112 -9.21 17.00 -7.44
N VAL A 113 -10.05 17.84 -8.02
CA VAL A 113 -11.37 18.14 -7.46
C VAL A 113 -12.34 17.10 -7.99
N LEU A 114 -13.12 16.54 -7.09
CA LEU A 114 -14.09 15.51 -7.46
C LEU A 114 -15.33 16.13 -8.04
N HIS A 115 -15.75 15.61 -9.17
CA HIS A 115 -17.03 15.93 -9.79
C HIS A 115 -17.90 14.69 -9.73
N ARG A 116 -18.96 14.77 -8.94
CA ARG A 116 -19.86 13.63 -8.72
C ARG A 116 -21.29 14.03 -9.08
N PRO A 117 -21.56 14.28 -10.35
CA PRO A 117 -22.90 14.68 -10.74
C PRO A 117 -23.98 13.66 -10.39
N TRP A 118 -23.60 12.39 -10.28
CA TRP A 118 -24.54 11.34 -9.88
C TRP A 118 -25.05 11.51 -8.45
N LEU A 119 -24.34 12.24 -7.60
CA LEU A 119 -24.79 12.50 -6.24
C LEU A 119 -26.03 13.41 -6.20
N HIS A 120 -26.28 14.12 -7.28
CA HIS A 120 -27.43 14.98 -7.40
C HIS A 120 -28.61 14.28 -8.08
N LEU A 121 -28.39 13.07 -8.53
CA LEU A 121 -29.44 12.26 -9.11
C LEU A 121 -30.16 11.57 -7.97
N THR A 122 -31.19 12.22 -7.47
CA THR A 122 -31.99 11.66 -6.40
C THR A 122 -32.92 10.62 -6.98
N LEU A 123 -32.35 9.51 -7.34
CA LEU A 123 -33.16 8.43 -7.85
C LEU A 123 -33.63 7.59 -6.67
N ASP A 124 -34.92 7.48 -6.56
CA ASP A 124 -35.52 6.72 -5.49
C ASP A 124 -34.99 5.29 -5.50
N GLY A 125 -34.40 4.90 -4.40
CA GLY A 125 -33.88 3.57 -4.26
C GLY A 125 -32.51 3.35 -4.85
N MET A 126 -31.86 4.34 -5.40
CA MET A 126 -30.53 4.19 -5.95
C MET A 126 -29.46 4.90 -5.14
N GLY A 127 -29.70 6.06 -4.69
CA GLY A 127 -28.72 6.81 -3.93
C GLY A 127 -28.58 6.36 -2.50
N GLN A 128 -29.13 5.24 -2.16
CA GLN A 128 -29.21 4.80 -0.78
C GLN A 128 -28.25 3.68 -0.42
N GLU A 129 -27.49 3.24 -1.34
CA GLU A 129 -26.53 2.18 -1.11
C GLU A 129 -25.48 2.50 -0.08
#